data_86f981e1eb0a2eebb6ee375b15271401
#
_entry.id   86f981e1eb0a2eebb6ee375b15271401
#
_cell.length_a   1.000
_cell.length_b   1.000
_cell.length_c   1.000
_cell.angle_alpha   90.00
_cell.angle_beta   90.00
_cell.angle_gamma   90.00
#
_symmetry.space_group_name_H-M   'P 1'
#
loop_
_entity.id
_entity.type
_entity.pdbx_description
1 polymer ?
#
loop_
_entity_poly.entity_id
_entity_poly.type
_entity_poly.pdbx_seq_one_letter_code
_entity_poly.pdbx_strand_id
1 'polypeptide(L)'
;MEEMLANGEVDGAVTMHFPFPIGVSTVGRVVTPAKGREMFVANTTGTSSADRIEGMIKNTIYGIIAAKTCGIANPTVGILNVDGARQTEKALKELQENGYDITFAESARADGGCVMRGNDVLQGTPDIMVTDSLTGNIMVKMLSSAATGGSFEATGYGYGPGIGEGYEQLVMIVSRASGAPVIAGAIRYAAQLVRNKVFEVAKAEFAAAKKAGLKKILDARKAAAKPAAAEELSLIHI
;
A
#
# COMPACT_ATOMS: atom_id res chain seq x y z
N MET A 1 -9.47 6.52 -22.17
CA MET A 1 -9.44 5.60 -21.00
C MET A 1 -10.35 6.10 -19.88
N GLU A 2 -10.13 7.30 -19.31
CA GLU A 2 -10.95 7.86 -18.22
C GLU A 2 -12.43 7.99 -18.61
N GLU A 3 -12.73 8.47 -19.80
CA GLU A 3 -14.09 8.57 -20.33
C GLU A 3 -14.77 7.19 -20.42
N MET A 4 -14.06 6.17 -20.90
CA MET A 4 -14.58 4.80 -20.97
C MET A 4 -14.86 4.20 -19.59
N LEU A 5 -14.00 4.47 -18.60
CA LEU A 5 -14.22 4.08 -17.21
C LEU A 5 -15.43 4.81 -16.61
N ALA A 6 -15.53 6.12 -16.85
CA ALA A 6 -16.63 6.94 -16.35
C ALA A 6 -17.99 6.54 -16.95
N ASN A 7 -18.01 6.14 -18.21
CA ASN A 7 -19.21 5.70 -18.92
C ASN A 7 -19.56 4.22 -18.68
N GLY A 8 -18.71 3.47 -17.94
CA GLY A 8 -18.91 2.04 -17.70
C GLY A 8 -18.72 1.16 -18.95
N GLU A 9 -18.00 1.66 -19.95
CA GLU A 9 -17.66 0.89 -21.15
C GLU A 9 -16.58 -0.17 -20.87
N VAL A 10 -15.76 0.08 -19.83
CA VAL A 10 -14.76 -0.85 -19.30
C VAL A 10 -14.78 -0.82 -17.77
N ASP A 11 -14.54 -1.97 -17.14
CA ASP A 11 -14.52 -2.11 -15.67
C ASP A 11 -13.17 -1.71 -15.05
N GLY A 12 -12.11 -1.66 -15.84
CA GLY A 12 -10.77 -1.30 -15.38
C GLY A 12 -9.82 -1.04 -16.53
N ALA A 13 -8.71 -0.40 -16.24
CA ALA A 13 -7.67 -0.07 -17.18
C ALA A 13 -6.27 -0.42 -16.67
N VAL A 14 -5.35 -0.78 -17.56
CA VAL A 14 -3.94 -0.99 -17.27
C VAL A 14 -3.13 0.03 -18.07
N THR A 15 -2.30 0.82 -17.39
CA THR A 15 -1.51 1.89 -18.01
C THR A 15 -0.13 2.02 -17.38
N MET A 16 0.80 2.64 -18.09
CA MET A 16 2.15 2.90 -17.57
C MET A 16 2.24 4.17 -16.72
N HIS A 17 1.28 5.05 -16.84
CA HIS A 17 1.24 6.31 -16.10
C HIS A 17 -0.18 6.78 -15.92
N PHE A 18 -0.50 7.26 -14.72
CA PHE A 18 -1.77 7.91 -14.40
C PHE A 18 -1.57 8.92 -13.28
N PRO A 19 -2.07 10.16 -13.43
CA PRO A 19 -1.95 11.21 -12.42
C PRO A 19 -3.02 11.03 -11.34
N PHE A 20 -2.82 10.09 -10.42
CA PHE A 20 -3.74 9.91 -9.30
C PHE A 20 -3.90 11.19 -8.48
N PRO A 21 -5.11 11.51 -8.02
CA PRO A 21 -5.31 12.62 -7.10
C PRO A 21 -4.64 12.33 -5.74
N ILE A 22 -4.32 13.39 -4.98
CA ILE A 22 -3.84 13.26 -3.61
C ILE A 22 -4.91 12.52 -2.78
N GLY A 23 -4.49 11.54 -2.02
CA GLY A 23 -5.38 10.62 -1.30
C GLY A 23 -5.48 9.25 -1.95
N VAL A 24 -4.97 9.08 -3.16
CA VAL A 24 -4.95 7.81 -3.88
C VAL A 24 -3.52 7.32 -4.06
N SER A 25 -3.26 6.08 -3.70
CA SER A 25 -1.99 5.42 -3.93
C SER A 25 -2.18 3.98 -4.37
N THR A 26 -1.16 3.39 -4.99
CA THR A 26 -1.29 2.05 -5.57
C THR A 26 -0.77 0.96 -4.63
N VAL A 27 -1.43 -0.20 -4.69
CA VAL A 27 -1.04 -1.40 -3.95
C VAL A 27 -0.54 -2.45 -4.94
N GLY A 28 0.77 -2.56 -5.05
CA GLY A 28 1.41 -3.56 -5.91
C GLY A 28 1.26 -4.98 -5.36
N ARG A 29 1.43 -5.98 -6.23
CA ARG A 29 1.45 -7.39 -5.84
C ARG A 29 2.66 -8.06 -6.47
N VAL A 30 3.56 -8.55 -5.65
CA VAL A 30 4.83 -9.16 -6.05
C VAL A 30 4.88 -10.63 -5.71
N VAL A 31 5.82 -11.34 -6.34
CA VAL A 31 6.21 -12.69 -5.95
C VAL A 31 7.58 -12.60 -5.29
N THR A 32 7.70 -13.02 -4.04
CA THR A 32 8.93 -12.90 -3.27
C THR A 32 9.96 -13.96 -3.68
N PRO A 33 11.25 -13.61 -3.81
CA PRO A 33 12.23 -14.49 -4.43
C PRO A 33 12.59 -15.72 -3.60
N ALA A 34 12.59 -15.61 -2.27
CA ALA A 34 13.05 -16.72 -1.41
C ALA A 34 12.06 -17.89 -1.31
N LYS A 35 10.75 -17.59 -1.31
CA LYS A 35 9.71 -18.61 -1.11
C LYS A 35 8.63 -18.62 -2.20
N GLY A 36 8.71 -17.74 -3.19
CA GLY A 36 7.67 -17.63 -4.22
C GLY A 36 6.29 -17.21 -3.67
N ARG A 37 6.24 -16.61 -2.48
CA ARG A 37 5.00 -16.12 -1.90
C ARG A 37 4.57 -14.82 -2.55
N GLU A 38 3.28 -14.67 -2.73
CA GLU A 38 2.71 -13.39 -3.12
C GLU A 38 2.65 -12.46 -1.90
N MET A 39 2.99 -11.19 -2.12
CA MET A 39 2.96 -10.16 -1.10
C MET A 39 2.44 -8.86 -1.71
N PHE A 40 1.53 -8.18 -1.02
CA PHE A 40 1.07 -6.85 -1.39
C PHE A 40 2.05 -5.80 -0.87
N VAL A 41 2.37 -4.82 -1.71
CA VAL A 41 3.26 -3.69 -1.36
C VAL A 41 2.42 -2.41 -1.35
N ALA A 42 2.20 -1.88 -0.20
CA ALA A 42 1.39 -0.68 0.04
C ALA A 42 2.27 0.44 0.63
N ASN A 43 2.76 1.41 -0.10
CA ASN A 43 2.41 1.97 -1.39
C ASN A 43 3.53 1.72 -2.46
N THR A 44 3.20 1.83 -3.76
CA THR A 44 4.18 1.69 -4.87
C THR A 44 4.26 2.92 -5.78
N THR A 45 3.20 3.73 -5.87
CA THR A 45 3.16 5.03 -6.53
C THR A 45 1.92 5.82 -6.07
N GLY A 46 1.83 7.08 -6.41
CA GLY A 46 0.80 7.98 -5.91
C GLY A 46 1.10 8.49 -4.50
N THR A 47 0.22 9.35 -3.98
CA THR A 47 0.41 10.06 -2.71
C THR A 47 -0.87 9.98 -1.88
N SER A 48 -0.92 9.08 -0.91
CA SER A 48 -2.07 8.92 -0.01
C SER A 48 -2.19 10.06 1.01
N SER A 49 -1.08 10.72 1.36
CA SER A 49 -1.01 11.94 2.16
C SER A 49 0.32 12.66 1.94
N ALA A 50 0.33 13.99 2.14
CA ALA A 50 1.56 14.77 2.18
C ALA A 50 2.40 14.48 3.44
N ASP A 51 1.78 14.07 4.54
CA ASP A 51 2.47 13.57 5.73
C ASP A 51 2.81 12.09 5.54
N ARG A 52 4.09 11.75 5.68
CA ARG A 52 4.61 10.39 5.43
C ARG A 52 3.95 9.34 6.32
N ILE A 53 3.80 9.63 7.62
CA ILE A 53 3.26 8.68 8.58
C ILE A 53 1.75 8.52 8.37
N GLU A 54 1.02 9.61 8.14
CA GLU A 54 -0.39 9.54 7.73
C GLU A 54 -0.53 8.73 6.44
N GLY A 55 0.38 8.93 5.48
CA GLY A 55 0.43 8.15 4.25
C GLY A 55 0.57 6.66 4.53
N MET A 56 1.50 6.25 5.39
CA MET A 56 1.70 4.83 5.73
C MET A 56 0.50 4.23 6.49
N ILE A 57 -0.18 4.99 7.35
CA ILE A 57 -1.42 4.56 8.02
C ILE A 57 -2.52 4.30 6.97
N LYS A 58 -2.73 5.23 6.04
CA LYS A 58 -3.70 5.06 4.95
C LYS A 58 -3.32 3.91 4.02
N ASN A 59 -2.05 3.79 3.65
CA ASN A 59 -1.54 2.69 2.83
C ASN A 59 -1.82 1.32 3.45
N THR A 60 -1.81 1.22 4.79
CA THR A 60 -2.20 -0.02 5.49
C THR A 60 -3.63 -0.42 5.16
N ILE A 61 -4.57 0.52 5.24
CA ILE A 61 -5.98 0.28 4.91
C ILE A 61 -6.12 -0.10 3.43
N TYR A 62 -5.40 0.58 2.52
CA TYR A 62 -5.42 0.27 1.09
C TYR A 62 -4.87 -1.12 0.80
N GLY A 63 -3.80 -1.53 1.50
CA GLY A 63 -3.28 -2.90 1.44
C GLY A 63 -4.29 -3.94 1.90
N ILE A 64 -5.00 -3.69 3.00
CA ILE A 64 -6.06 -4.56 3.53
C ILE A 64 -7.20 -4.70 2.51
N ILE A 65 -7.64 -3.60 1.90
CA ILE A 65 -8.66 -3.61 0.83
C ILE A 65 -8.22 -4.50 -0.32
N ALA A 66 -7.01 -4.32 -0.83
CA ALA A 66 -6.48 -5.10 -1.94
C ALA A 66 -6.38 -6.59 -1.60
N ALA A 67 -5.83 -6.93 -0.44
CA ALA A 67 -5.64 -8.31 0.00
C ALA A 67 -6.97 -9.02 0.26
N LYS A 68 -7.91 -8.39 0.95
CA LYS A 68 -9.27 -8.94 1.18
C LYS A 68 -10.01 -9.15 -0.13
N THR A 69 -9.93 -8.20 -1.07
CA THR A 69 -10.53 -8.35 -2.39
C THR A 69 -9.89 -9.52 -3.17
N CYS A 70 -8.63 -9.81 -2.94
CA CYS A 70 -7.95 -10.97 -3.53
C CYS A 70 -8.20 -12.29 -2.77
N GLY A 71 -9.08 -12.31 -1.77
CA GLY A 71 -9.53 -13.52 -1.10
C GLY A 71 -8.78 -13.86 0.18
N ILE A 72 -7.93 -12.97 0.70
CA ILE A 72 -7.27 -13.14 2.01
C ILE A 72 -8.17 -12.50 3.07
N ALA A 73 -8.96 -13.31 3.76
CA ALA A 73 -9.97 -12.82 4.72
C ALA A 73 -9.35 -12.02 5.87
N ASN A 74 -8.23 -12.50 6.42
CA ASN A 74 -7.51 -11.88 7.52
C ASN A 74 -6.03 -11.66 7.13
N PRO A 75 -5.73 -10.65 6.28
CA PRO A 75 -4.39 -10.43 5.81
C PRO A 75 -3.48 -9.92 6.93
N THR A 76 -2.28 -10.46 7.01
CA THR A 76 -1.27 -10.04 7.98
C THR A 76 -0.53 -8.80 7.48
N VAL A 77 -0.36 -7.81 8.36
CA VAL A 77 0.28 -6.52 8.08
C VAL A 77 1.66 -6.45 8.70
N GLY A 78 2.67 -6.15 7.90
CA GLY A 78 4.00 -5.79 8.34
C GLY A 78 4.36 -4.38 7.86
N ILE A 79 5.08 -3.63 8.69
CA ILE A 79 5.52 -2.27 8.38
C ILE A 79 7.02 -2.32 8.11
N LEU A 80 7.43 -1.97 6.90
CA LEU A 80 8.86 -1.90 6.59
C LEU A 80 9.55 -0.88 7.50
N ASN A 81 10.74 -1.21 8.01
CA ASN A 81 11.51 -0.35 8.91
C ASN A 81 12.12 0.86 8.19
N VAL A 82 11.25 1.69 7.65
CA VAL A 82 11.56 3.01 7.11
C VAL A 82 11.27 4.08 8.15
N ASP A 83 11.70 5.30 7.87
CA ASP A 83 11.39 6.45 8.70
C ASP A 83 9.88 6.57 8.96
N GLY A 84 9.48 6.74 10.21
CA GLY A 84 8.08 6.78 10.62
C GLY A 84 7.44 5.42 10.91
N ALA A 85 8.15 4.28 10.75
CA ALA A 85 7.58 2.95 10.96
C ALA A 85 7.02 2.75 12.38
N ARG A 86 7.75 3.19 13.42
CA ARG A 86 7.31 3.05 14.81
C ARG A 86 6.12 3.93 15.16
N GLN A 87 6.05 5.14 14.59
CA GLN A 87 4.90 6.03 14.77
C GLN A 87 3.67 5.47 14.05
N THR A 88 3.87 4.87 12.87
CA THR A 88 2.83 4.16 12.13
C THR A 88 2.32 2.96 12.92
N GLU A 89 3.21 2.13 13.46
CA GLU A 89 2.86 1.00 14.32
C GLU A 89 2.00 1.44 15.51
N LYS A 90 2.42 2.50 16.21
CA LYS A 90 1.66 3.02 17.37
C LYS A 90 0.24 3.44 16.97
N ALA A 91 0.10 4.19 15.88
CA ALA A 91 -1.20 4.65 15.41
C ALA A 91 -2.10 3.50 14.93
N LEU A 92 -1.54 2.49 14.28
CA LEU A 92 -2.29 1.32 13.83
C LEU A 92 -2.72 0.42 14.99
N LYS A 93 -1.91 0.30 16.05
CA LYS A 93 -2.30 -0.40 17.28
C LYS A 93 -3.43 0.32 18.01
N GLU A 94 -3.40 1.65 18.09
CA GLU A 94 -4.50 2.44 18.62
C GLU A 94 -5.78 2.25 17.78
N LEU A 95 -5.66 2.19 16.46
CA LEU A 95 -6.79 1.92 15.58
C LEU A 95 -7.37 0.50 15.78
N GLN A 96 -6.50 -0.50 16.01
CA GLN A 96 -6.88 -1.88 16.36
C GLN A 96 -7.61 -1.93 17.71
N GLU A 97 -7.06 -1.28 18.74
CA GLU A 97 -7.67 -1.19 20.07
C GLU A 97 -9.06 -0.54 20.02
N ASN A 98 -9.26 0.40 19.11
CA ASN A 98 -10.55 1.04 18.83
C ASN A 98 -11.50 0.18 17.98
N GLY A 99 -11.12 -1.05 17.65
CA GLY A 99 -11.96 -2.04 16.99
C GLY A 99 -11.88 -2.10 15.46
N TYR A 100 -10.82 -1.53 14.84
CA TYR A 100 -10.52 -1.81 13.45
C TYR A 100 -9.77 -3.14 13.34
N ASP A 101 -10.22 -4.01 12.44
CA ASP A 101 -9.66 -5.35 12.26
C ASP A 101 -8.31 -5.32 11.54
N ILE A 102 -7.22 -5.40 12.30
CA ILE A 102 -5.85 -5.51 11.80
C ILE A 102 -5.18 -6.72 12.45
N THR A 103 -4.64 -7.61 11.64
CA THR A 103 -3.76 -8.69 12.08
C THR A 103 -2.31 -8.32 11.77
N PHE A 104 -1.47 -8.13 12.78
CA PHE A 104 -0.06 -7.85 12.56
C PHE A 104 0.73 -9.13 12.32
N ALA A 105 1.64 -9.09 11.33
CA ALA A 105 2.62 -10.14 11.11
C ALA A 105 3.76 -10.03 12.14
N GLU A 106 4.40 -11.15 12.43
CA GLU A 106 5.63 -11.17 13.21
C GLU A 106 6.85 -11.34 12.29
N SER A 107 7.84 -10.45 12.44
CA SER A 107 9.11 -10.56 11.74
C SER A 107 9.81 -11.87 12.09
N ALA A 108 10.51 -12.45 11.13
CA ALA A 108 11.34 -13.65 11.34
C ALA A 108 12.54 -13.43 12.28
N ARG A 109 12.74 -12.23 12.81
CA ARG A 109 13.79 -11.90 13.77
C ARG A 109 13.47 -12.41 15.18
N ALA A 110 14.53 -12.62 15.97
CA ALA A 110 14.40 -13.08 17.36
C ALA A 110 13.61 -12.10 18.28
N ASP A 111 13.65 -10.80 17.96
CA ASP A 111 12.93 -9.77 18.71
C ASP A 111 11.46 -9.59 18.24
N GLY A 112 11.05 -10.29 17.18
CA GLY A 112 9.69 -10.30 16.68
C GLY A 112 9.13 -8.92 16.32
N GLY A 113 7.80 -8.78 16.40
CA GLY A 113 7.07 -7.55 16.15
C GLY A 113 6.76 -7.30 14.68
N CYS A 114 5.91 -6.32 14.43
CA CYS A 114 5.39 -6.08 13.08
C CYS A 114 6.26 -5.14 12.22
N VAL A 115 7.40 -4.68 12.74
CA VAL A 115 8.35 -3.86 11.97
C VAL A 115 9.32 -4.76 11.23
N MET A 116 9.14 -4.82 9.91
CA MET A 116 9.80 -5.75 9.00
C MET A 116 11.16 -5.23 8.52
N ARG A 117 12.03 -6.16 8.15
CA ARG A 117 13.35 -5.88 7.58
C ARG A 117 13.54 -6.53 6.22
N GLY A 118 14.71 -6.33 5.59
CA GLY A 118 14.99 -6.85 4.25
C GLY A 118 14.77 -8.36 4.10
N ASN A 119 15.10 -9.17 5.11
CA ASN A 119 14.84 -10.61 5.07
C ASN A 119 13.34 -10.94 5.04
N ASP A 120 12.51 -10.16 5.71
CA ASP A 120 11.06 -10.32 5.68
C ASP A 120 10.48 -10.01 4.30
N VAL A 121 11.06 -9.02 3.59
CA VAL A 121 10.73 -8.71 2.20
C VAL A 121 11.05 -9.89 1.28
N LEU A 122 12.25 -10.46 1.41
CA LEU A 122 12.68 -11.58 0.57
C LEU A 122 11.84 -12.84 0.78
N GLN A 123 11.39 -13.07 2.01
CA GLN A 123 10.60 -14.24 2.37
C GLN A 123 9.09 -14.06 2.16
N GLY A 124 8.62 -12.81 2.01
CA GLY A 124 7.20 -12.49 2.03
C GLY A 124 6.58 -12.83 3.39
N THR A 125 7.20 -12.36 4.48
CA THR A 125 6.74 -12.65 5.85
C THR A 125 5.31 -12.18 6.08
N PRO A 126 4.94 -10.90 5.81
CA PRO A 126 3.55 -10.47 5.86
C PRO A 126 2.83 -10.68 4.52
N ASP A 127 1.51 -10.73 4.55
CA ASP A 127 0.71 -10.64 3.33
C ASP A 127 0.75 -9.22 2.75
N ILE A 128 0.83 -8.20 3.61
CA ILE A 128 0.90 -6.79 3.24
C ILE A 128 2.16 -6.15 3.83
N MET A 129 3.06 -5.68 2.98
CA MET A 129 4.22 -4.87 3.36
C MET A 129 3.88 -3.39 3.19
N VAL A 130 3.75 -2.68 4.30
CA VAL A 130 3.47 -1.24 4.32
C VAL A 130 4.77 -0.45 4.22
N THR A 131 4.81 0.52 3.32
CA THR A 131 5.98 1.36 3.08
C THR A 131 5.61 2.72 2.48
N ASP A 132 6.57 3.61 2.30
CA ASP A 132 6.43 4.83 1.50
C ASP A 132 6.49 4.52 -0.01
N SER A 133 6.05 5.48 -0.84
CA SER A 133 5.92 5.28 -2.28
C SER A 133 7.25 5.04 -2.99
N LEU A 134 8.33 5.73 -2.59
CA LEU A 134 9.64 5.57 -3.22
C LEU A 134 10.21 4.17 -2.94
N THR A 135 10.20 3.78 -1.68
CA THR A 135 10.70 2.47 -1.24
C THR A 135 9.89 1.35 -1.89
N GLY A 136 8.57 1.47 -1.89
CA GLY A 136 7.70 0.45 -2.50
C GLY A 136 7.87 0.36 -4.01
N ASN A 137 8.04 1.49 -4.71
CA ASN A 137 8.33 1.49 -6.13
C ASN A 137 9.63 0.74 -6.47
N ILE A 138 10.69 1.05 -5.72
CA ILE A 138 12.00 0.38 -5.88
C ILE A 138 11.89 -1.11 -5.56
N MET A 139 11.20 -1.47 -4.47
CA MET A 139 10.98 -2.87 -4.08
C MET A 139 10.28 -3.67 -5.18
N VAL A 140 9.17 -3.18 -5.70
CA VAL A 140 8.46 -3.85 -6.80
C VAL A 140 9.38 -4.03 -7.99
N LYS A 141 10.11 -2.99 -8.39
CA LYS A 141 11.04 -3.04 -9.50
C LYS A 141 12.13 -4.11 -9.31
N MET A 142 12.77 -4.13 -8.15
CA MET A 142 13.85 -5.08 -7.84
C MET A 142 13.33 -6.52 -7.75
N LEU A 143 12.22 -6.74 -7.05
CA LEU A 143 11.64 -8.08 -6.89
C LEU A 143 11.12 -8.63 -8.22
N SER A 144 10.44 -7.77 -9.02
CA SER A 144 9.87 -8.20 -10.31
C SER A 144 10.92 -8.48 -11.37
N SER A 145 12.10 -7.85 -11.29
CA SER A 145 13.20 -8.03 -12.26
C SER A 145 14.31 -8.97 -11.77
N ALA A 146 14.22 -9.51 -10.57
CA ALA A 146 15.24 -10.38 -9.98
C ALA A 146 15.54 -11.61 -10.87
N ALA A 147 14.52 -12.23 -11.45
CA ALA A 147 14.66 -13.40 -12.31
C ALA A 147 15.34 -13.11 -13.65
N THR A 148 15.46 -11.84 -14.04
CA THR A 148 16.09 -11.41 -15.32
C THR A 148 17.41 -10.66 -15.11
N GLY A 149 17.92 -10.67 -13.88
CA GLY A 149 19.13 -9.92 -13.55
C GLY A 149 18.97 -8.40 -13.70
N GLY A 150 17.74 -7.88 -13.54
CA GLY A 150 17.44 -6.45 -13.66
C GLY A 150 17.12 -5.98 -15.09
N SER A 151 17.12 -6.90 -16.07
CA SER A 151 16.92 -6.55 -17.49
C SER A 151 15.49 -6.05 -17.77
N PHE A 152 14.49 -6.71 -17.21
CA PHE A 152 13.08 -6.32 -17.27
C PHE A 152 12.29 -7.01 -16.14
N GLU A 153 11.10 -6.49 -15.85
CA GLU A 153 10.21 -7.06 -14.85
C GLU A 153 9.49 -8.29 -15.44
N ALA A 154 9.75 -9.48 -14.89
CA ALA A 154 9.25 -10.77 -15.40
C ALA A 154 8.29 -11.47 -14.43
N THR A 155 8.21 -11.05 -13.17
CA THR A 155 7.39 -11.70 -12.14
C THR A 155 6.48 -10.70 -11.43
N GLY A 156 5.34 -11.20 -10.92
CA GLY A 156 4.38 -10.38 -10.17
C GLY A 156 3.25 -9.82 -11.04
N TYR A 157 2.57 -8.82 -10.49
CA TYR A 157 1.29 -8.32 -11.01
C TYR A 157 1.31 -6.79 -11.22
N GLY A 158 2.48 -6.20 -11.36
CA GLY A 158 2.69 -4.76 -11.51
C GLY A 158 2.57 -3.98 -10.22
N TYR A 159 2.38 -2.68 -10.37
CA TYR A 159 2.36 -1.69 -9.28
C TYR A 159 0.98 -1.54 -8.65
N GLY A 160 -0.03 -2.17 -9.24
CA GLY A 160 -1.34 -2.37 -8.68
C GLY A 160 -2.36 -1.28 -8.97
N PRO A 161 -3.55 -1.43 -8.39
CA PRO A 161 -4.64 -0.47 -8.49
C PRO A 161 -4.38 0.76 -7.65
N GLY A 162 -4.85 1.93 -8.13
CA GLY A 162 -5.06 3.09 -7.29
C GLY A 162 -6.21 2.84 -6.34
N ILE A 163 -5.97 3.05 -5.04
CA ILE A 163 -6.98 2.94 -3.99
C ILE A 163 -6.97 4.24 -3.19
N GLY A 164 -8.15 4.75 -2.88
CA GLY A 164 -8.36 5.94 -2.08
C GLY A 164 -9.81 6.08 -1.66
N GLU A 165 -10.06 6.82 -0.60
CA GLU A 165 -11.42 7.05 -0.13
C GLU A 165 -12.21 7.89 -1.14
N GLY A 166 -13.35 7.37 -1.59
CA GLY A 166 -14.19 8.02 -2.60
C GLY A 166 -13.66 7.91 -4.03
N TYR A 167 -12.57 7.17 -4.26
CA TYR A 167 -12.04 6.91 -5.59
C TYR A 167 -12.58 5.59 -6.12
N GLU A 168 -13.39 5.63 -7.17
CA GLU A 168 -14.13 4.48 -7.70
C GLU A 168 -13.76 4.16 -9.16
N GLN A 169 -12.50 4.37 -9.54
CA GLN A 169 -11.98 3.97 -10.85
C GLN A 169 -10.88 2.92 -10.68
N LEU A 170 -10.98 1.81 -11.39
CA LEU A 170 -9.95 0.77 -11.37
C LEU A 170 -8.88 1.06 -12.42
N VAL A 171 -7.83 1.74 -12.01
CA VAL A 171 -6.65 2.00 -12.84
C VAL A 171 -5.44 1.27 -12.26
N MET A 172 -4.91 0.33 -13.04
CA MET A 172 -3.73 -0.46 -12.70
C MET A 172 -2.48 0.16 -13.31
N ILE A 173 -1.41 0.21 -12.55
CA ILE A 173 -0.12 0.71 -13.04
C ILE A 173 0.85 -0.45 -13.32
N VAL A 174 1.47 -0.39 -14.49
CA VAL A 174 2.66 -1.16 -14.87
C VAL A 174 3.79 -0.19 -15.22
N SER A 175 5.04 -0.66 -15.23
CA SER A 175 6.18 0.20 -15.58
C SER A 175 6.59 0.03 -17.05
N ARG A 176 7.45 0.93 -17.54
CA ARG A 176 8.08 0.77 -18.86
C ARG A 176 9.00 -0.45 -18.93
N ALA A 177 9.47 -0.94 -17.78
CA ALA A 177 10.28 -2.15 -17.69
C ALA A 177 9.44 -3.42 -17.55
N SER A 178 8.11 -3.32 -17.42
CA SER A 178 7.22 -4.48 -17.28
C SER A 178 7.17 -5.29 -18.57
N GLY A 179 7.62 -6.53 -18.49
CA GLY A 179 7.50 -7.50 -19.57
C GLY A 179 6.08 -8.08 -19.67
N ALA A 180 5.83 -8.81 -20.74
CA ALA A 180 4.54 -9.43 -21.00
C ALA A 180 3.97 -10.25 -19.83
N PRO A 181 4.76 -11.02 -19.05
CA PRO A 181 4.24 -11.76 -17.90
C PRO A 181 3.65 -10.87 -16.81
N VAL A 182 4.28 -9.71 -16.53
CA VAL A 182 3.80 -8.74 -15.52
C VAL A 182 2.56 -8.02 -16.02
N ILE A 183 2.51 -7.64 -17.29
CA ILE A 183 1.33 -7.02 -17.89
C ILE A 183 0.13 -7.98 -17.84
N ALA A 184 0.34 -9.25 -18.20
CA ALA A 184 -0.68 -10.28 -18.07
C ALA A 184 -1.10 -10.51 -16.59
N GLY A 185 -0.14 -10.44 -15.67
CA GLY A 185 -0.39 -10.45 -14.23
C GLY A 185 -1.28 -9.31 -13.79
N ALA A 186 -0.98 -8.08 -14.22
CA ALA A 186 -1.76 -6.89 -13.90
C ALA A 186 -3.21 -6.99 -14.42
N ILE A 187 -3.41 -7.51 -15.63
CA ILE A 187 -4.75 -7.75 -16.20
C ILE A 187 -5.52 -8.78 -15.35
N ARG A 188 -4.88 -9.89 -14.96
CA ARG A 188 -5.51 -10.90 -14.07
C ARG A 188 -5.85 -10.32 -12.71
N TYR A 189 -4.98 -9.49 -12.15
CA TYR A 189 -5.23 -8.80 -10.88
C TYR A 189 -6.42 -7.86 -11.00
N ALA A 190 -6.48 -7.02 -12.04
CA ALA A 190 -7.63 -6.16 -12.32
C ALA A 190 -8.94 -6.96 -12.41
N ALA A 191 -8.95 -8.05 -13.19
CA ALA A 191 -10.12 -8.90 -13.35
C ALA A 191 -10.55 -9.56 -12.02
N GLN A 192 -9.62 -9.89 -11.13
CA GLN A 192 -9.92 -10.41 -9.80
C GLN A 192 -10.57 -9.33 -8.92
N LEU A 193 -10.04 -8.10 -8.95
CA LEU A 193 -10.57 -6.96 -8.20
C LEU A 193 -12.00 -6.60 -8.64
N VAL A 194 -12.28 -6.61 -9.94
CA VAL A 194 -13.63 -6.38 -10.48
C VAL A 194 -14.59 -7.46 -10.01
N ARG A 195 -14.25 -8.74 -10.25
CA ARG A 195 -15.12 -9.88 -9.88
C ARG A 195 -15.43 -9.92 -8.38
N ASN A 196 -14.49 -9.52 -7.55
CA ASN A 196 -14.63 -9.52 -6.10
C ASN A 196 -15.02 -8.14 -5.54
N LYS A 197 -15.49 -7.23 -6.42
CA LYS A 197 -16.14 -5.97 -6.06
C LYS A 197 -15.28 -5.08 -5.15
N VAL A 198 -14.09 -4.74 -5.60
CA VAL A 198 -13.11 -3.95 -4.84
C VAL A 198 -13.69 -2.67 -4.22
N PHE A 199 -14.60 -1.98 -4.90
CA PHE A 199 -15.19 -0.73 -4.39
C PHE A 199 -16.18 -0.96 -3.24
N GLU A 200 -16.88 -2.10 -3.21
CA GLU A 200 -17.72 -2.48 -2.07
C GLU A 200 -16.86 -2.80 -0.85
N VAL A 201 -15.78 -3.57 -1.04
CA VAL A 201 -14.78 -3.86 0.01
C VAL A 201 -14.15 -2.57 0.51
N ALA A 202 -13.75 -1.66 -0.38
CA ALA A 202 -13.18 -0.36 -0.03
C ALA A 202 -14.13 0.47 0.83
N LYS A 203 -15.41 0.59 0.42
CA LYS A 203 -16.44 1.31 1.21
C LYS A 203 -16.58 0.74 2.62
N ALA A 204 -16.59 -0.59 2.75
CA ALA A 204 -16.72 -1.25 4.05
C ALA A 204 -15.50 -0.99 4.94
N GLU A 205 -14.28 -1.11 4.39
CA GLU A 205 -13.04 -0.90 5.14
C GLU A 205 -12.86 0.56 5.56
N PHE A 206 -13.13 1.53 4.68
CA PHE A 206 -13.10 2.95 5.05
C PHE A 206 -14.14 3.30 6.12
N ALA A 207 -15.34 2.75 6.04
CA ALA A 207 -16.37 2.95 7.06
C ALA A 207 -15.93 2.35 8.41
N ALA A 208 -15.34 1.16 8.42
CA ALA A 208 -14.82 0.51 9.62
C ALA A 208 -13.67 1.32 10.25
N ALA A 209 -12.72 1.79 9.45
CA ALA A 209 -11.61 2.62 9.92
C ALA A 209 -12.10 3.97 10.50
N LYS A 210 -13.09 4.60 9.85
CA LYS A 210 -13.74 5.83 10.37
C LYS A 210 -14.41 5.58 11.72
N LYS A 211 -15.17 4.48 11.84
CA LYS A 211 -15.84 4.09 13.09
C LYS A 211 -14.83 3.86 14.21
N ALA A 212 -13.68 3.29 13.92
CA ALA A 212 -12.56 3.11 14.86
C ALA A 212 -11.78 4.40 15.16
N GLY A 213 -12.20 5.55 14.64
CA GLY A 213 -11.62 6.86 14.97
C GLY A 213 -10.38 7.24 14.19
N LEU A 214 -10.17 6.70 12.99
CA LEU A 214 -9.02 7.01 12.13
C LEU A 214 -8.75 8.53 12.04
N LYS A 215 -9.79 9.33 11.79
CA LYS A 215 -9.64 10.79 11.68
C LYS A 215 -9.09 11.39 12.98
N LYS A 216 -9.61 10.99 14.14
CA LYS A 216 -9.16 11.47 15.46
C LYS A 216 -7.67 11.16 15.69
N ILE A 217 -7.24 9.95 15.35
CA ILE A 217 -5.83 9.51 15.45
C ILE A 217 -4.93 10.39 14.56
N LEU A 218 -5.34 10.62 13.32
CA LEU A 218 -4.57 11.45 12.37
C LEU A 218 -4.49 12.92 12.82
N ASP A 219 -5.59 13.50 13.31
CA ASP A 219 -5.65 14.87 13.78
C ASP A 219 -4.80 15.08 15.06
N ALA A 220 -4.85 14.13 16.00
CA ALA A 220 -4.03 14.16 17.22
C ALA A 220 -2.53 14.12 16.89
N ARG A 221 -2.14 13.33 15.90
CA ARG A 221 -0.75 13.30 15.42
C ARG A 221 -0.30 14.62 14.81
N LYS A 222 -1.13 15.26 13.97
CA LYS A 222 -0.84 16.56 13.38
C LYS A 222 -0.66 17.65 14.45
N ALA A 223 -1.48 17.61 15.49
CA ALA A 223 -1.37 18.53 16.62
C ALA A 223 -0.05 18.34 17.40
N ALA A 224 0.37 17.08 17.60
CA ALA A 224 1.62 16.76 18.31
C ALA A 224 2.89 17.11 17.51
N ALA A 225 2.82 17.14 16.18
CA ALA A 225 3.95 17.49 15.31
C ALA A 225 4.18 19.01 15.16
N LYS A 226 3.18 19.85 15.42
CA LYS A 226 3.27 21.31 15.27
C LYS A 226 4.22 22.05 16.24
N PRO A 227 4.44 21.67 17.52
CA PRO A 227 5.27 22.44 18.44
C PRO A 227 6.76 22.43 18.07
N ALA A 228 7.29 21.35 17.51
CA ALA A 228 8.72 21.23 17.20
C ALA A 228 9.18 22.13 16.03
N ALA A 229 8.33 22.35 15.05
CA ALA A 229 8.67 23.21 13.90
C ALA A 229 8.64 24.72 14.23
N ALA A 230 7.91 25.15 15.28
CA ALA A 230 7.83 26.53 15.69
C ALA A 230 9.03 26.96 16.56
N GLU A 231 9.62 26.05 17.34
CA GLU A 231 10.81 26.32 18.14
C GLU A 231 12.10 26.39 17.31
N GLU A 232 12.26 25.53 16.30
CA GLU A 232 13.43 25.58 15.40
C GLU A 232 13.49 26.88 14.58
N LEU A 233 12.35 27.41 14.13
CA LEU A 233 12.29 28.68 13.40
C LEU A 233 12.57 29.91 14.31
N SER A 234 12.32 29.80 15.61
CA SER A 234 12.62 30.88 16.58
C SER A 234 14.11 30.98 16.92
N LEU A 235 14.86 29.87 16.77
CA LEU A 235 16.31 29.83 17.05
C LEU A 235 17.18 30.32 15.86
N ILE A 236 16.60 30.46 14.67
CA ILE A 236 17.31 30.90 13.46
C ILE A 236 17.26 32.45 13.30
N HIS A 237 16.54 33.17 14.17
CA HIS A 237 16.35 34.63 14.09
C HIS A 237 17.05 35.41 15.23
N ILE A 238 18.18 34.88 15.75
CA ILE A 238 19.08 35.63 16.66
C ILE A 238 20.45 35.78 15.99
#